data_508f9d4d0f3eeb5a7f6536ca4c7cb330
#
_entry.id   508f9d4d0f3eeb5a7f6536ca4c7cb330
#
_cell.length_a   1.000
_cell.length_b   1.000
_cell.length_c   1.000
_cell.angle_alpha   90.00
_cell.angle_beta   90.00
_cell.angle_gamma   90.00
#
_symmetry.space_group_name_H-M   'P 1'
#
loop_
_entity.id
_entity.type
_entity.pdbx_description
1 polymer ?
#
loop_
_entity_poly.entity_id
_entity_poly.type
_entity_poly.pdbx_seq_one_letter_code
_entity_poly.pdbx_strand_id
1 'polypeptide(L)'
;DPLWSRGLGDVYKRQLFFSATMPPEITRLADQFLQNPVRVEVAKPASTALTVEQKLVATASKDYDKRDRLRGLIRDEGETLTNAIIFCNRKRDVSTLFRSLDKHGFSVGALHGDMDQRARTMTLQAFRDNKLTLLVASDVAARGLDIPMVSHVFNFDVPTHAEDYVHRIGRTGRAGRSGKAFTLVTREDGKYLDAIEKMISKDIEWLDGDLSTVSESADS
;
A
#
# COMPACT_ATOMS: atom_id res chain seq x y z
N ASP A 1 16.52 22.38 27.55
CA ASP A 1 15.26 23.17 27.53
C ASP A 1 15.57 24.59 27.10
N PRO A 2 14.96 25.11 26.03
CA PRO A 2 15.18 26.50 25.67
C PRO A 2 14.64 27.44 26.74
N LEU A 3 15.38 28.51 27.00
CA LEU A 3 15.15 29.46 28.12
C LEU A 3 13.72 30.07 28.12
N TRP A 4 13.01 30.11 27.02
CA TRP A 4 11.62 30.58 26.91
C TRP A 4 10.58 29.57 27.42
N SER A 5 10.95 28.31 27.64
CA SER A 5 10.07 27.26 28.16
C SER A 5 9.97 27.26 29.69
N ARG A 6 10.81 28.02 30.39
CA ARG A 6 10.88 28.01 31.87
C ARG A 6 9.75 28.76 32.59
N GLY A 7 8.87 29.46 31.86
CA GLY A 7 7.80 30.24 32.46
C GLY A 7 6.44 29.55 32.61
N LEU A 8 6.27 28.40 31.96
CA LEU A 8 5.05 27.60 32.08
C LEU A 8 5.44 26.30 32.76
N GLY A 9 5.19 26.19 34.04
CA GLY A 9 5.53 25.02 34.86
C GLY A 9 5.11 23.71 34.18
N ASP A 10 5.89 22.65 34.39
CA ASP A 10 5.71 21.32 33.79
C ASP A 10 4.34 20.67 34.06
N VAL A 11 3.55 21.25 34.91
CA VAL A 11 2.24 20.76 35.38
C VAL A 11 1.19 20.66 34.26
N TYR A 12 1.38 21.35 33.15
CA TYR A 12 0.38 21.41 32.06
C TYR A 12 0.82 20.82 30.73
N LYS A 13 2.03 20.27 30.62
CA LYS A 13 2.51 19.64 29.38
C LYS A 13 2.04 18.18 29.29
N ARG A 14 0.91 17.95 28.62
CA ARG A 14 0.49 16.60 28.25
C ARG A 14 1.01 16.33 26.84
N GLN A 15 1.87 15.32 26.69
CA GLN A 15 2.34 14.86 25.41
C GLN A 15 1.53 13.64 24.98
N LEU A 16 1.04 13.66 23.74
CA LEU A 16 0.37 12.52 23.12
C LEU A 16 1.22 12.08 21.94
N PHE A 17 1.51 10.78 21.91
CA PHE A 17 2.25 10.16 20.83
C PHE A 17 1.32 9.20 20.09
N PHE A 18 1.18 9.38 18.78
CA PHE A 18 0.35 8.54 17.94
C PHE A 18 1.21 7.84 16.90
N SER A 19 1.04 6.52 16.77
CA SER A 19 1.67 5.74 15.73
C SER A 19 0.71 4.62 15.30
N ALA A 20 0.68 4.33 14.01
CA ALA A 20 -0.11 3.22 13.48
C ALA A 20 0.54 1.86 13.78
N THR A 21 1.87 1.84 13.94
CA THR A 21 2.67 0.65 14.28
C THR A 21 3.65 1.01 15.38
N MET A 22 4.03 0.04 16.22
CA MET A 22 4.95 0.21 17.33
C MET A 22 6.14 -0.76 17.22
N PRO A 23 6.98 -0.65 16.16
CA PRO A 23 8.22 -1.39 16.09
C PRO A 23 9.18 -0.95 17.23
N PRO A 24 10.21 -1.76 17.56
CA PRO A 24 11.11 -1.48 18.68
C PRO A 24 11.76 -0.08 18.65
N GLU A 25 12.04 0.44 17.46
CA GLU A 25 12.62 1.78 17.29
C GLU A 25 11.65 2.88 17.71
N ILE A 26 10.38 2.74 17.35
CA ILE A 26 9.33 3.70 17.73
C ILE A 26 9.04 3.61 19.23
N THR A 27 9.04 2.40 19.79
CA THR A 27 8.91 2.22 21.25
C THR A 27 10.04 2.93 22.00
N ARG A 28 11.30 2.74 21.57
CA ARG A 28 12.46 3.43 22.19
C ARG A 28 12.34 4.95 22.05
N LEU A 29 11.89 5.43 20.90
CA LEU A 29 11.68 6.86 20.69
C LEU A 29 10.60 7.41 21.64
N ALA A 30 9.47 6.73 21.77
CA ALA A 30 8.40 7.10 22.68
C ALA A 30 8.89 7.16 24.15
N ASP A 31 9.67 6.15 24.58
CA ASP A 31 10.22 6.08 25.93
C ASP A 31 11.22 7.21 26.25
N GLN A 32 11.88 7.77 25.21
CA GLN A 32 12.77 8.92 25.39
C GLN A 32 12.03 10.24 25.62
N PHE A 33 10.84 10.40 25.05
CA PHE A 33 10.09 11.66 25.09
C PHE A 33 8.93 11.68 26.07
N LEU A 34 8.41 10.51 26.45
CA LEU A 34 7.24 10.39 27.32
C LEU A 34 7.65 9.98 28.73
N GLN A 35 7.02 10.57 29.74
CA GLN A 35 7.21 10.20 31.15
C GLN A 35 6.00 9.39 31.63
N ASN A 36 6.22 8.14 32.03
CA ASN A 36 5.18 7.22 32.49
C ASN A 36 3.93 7.21 31.57
N PRO A 37 4.09 6.92 30.25
CA PRO A 37 2.97 7.03 29.32
C PRO A 37 1.93 5.93 29.57
N VAL A 38 0.66 6.30 29.47
CA VAL A 38 -0.44 5.32 29.37
C VAL A 38 -0.52 4.88 27.91
N ARG A 39 -0.34 3.58 27.66
CA ARG A 39 -0.48 3.00 26.35
C ARG A 39 -1.93 2.61 26.08
N VAL A 40 -2.52 3.20 25.06
CA VAL A 40 -3.85 2.87 24.57
C VAL A 40 -3.71 2.23 23.19
N GLU A 41 -4.04 0.97 23.07
CA GLU A 41 -4.04 0.24 21.79
C GLU A 41 -5.47 0.10 21.30
N VAL A 42 -5.71 0.49 20.06
CA VAL A 42 -6.96 0.26 19.34
C VAL A 42 -6.72 -0.88 18.37
N ALA A 43 -7.42 -1.99 18.55
CA ALA A 43 -7.40 -3.24 17.76
C ALA A 43 -6.19 -3.50 16.84
N LYS A 44 -5.64 -4.70 16.91
CA LYS A 44 -4.49 -5.12 16.09
C LYS A 44 -4.77 -4.95 14.59
N PRO A 45 -3.78 -4.49 13.78
CA PRO A 45 -3.92 -4.36 12.32
C PRO A 45 -4.34 -5.64 11.59
N ALA A 46 -4.11 -6.81 12.19
CA ALA A 46 -4.51 -8.12 11.67
C ALA A 46 -6.02 -8.26 11.42
N SER A 47 -6.88 -7.47 12.09
CA SER A 47 -8.32 -7.53 11.87
C SER A 47 -8.75 -7.02 10.49
N THR A 48 -8.01 -6.09 9.89
CA THR A 48 -8.30 -5.57 8.54
C THR A 48 -7.98 -6.59 7.45
N ALA A 49 -6.96 -7.42 7.66
CA ALA A 49 -6.60 -8.48 6.72
C ALA A 49 -7.68 -9.58 6.59
N LEU A 50 -8.53 -9.73 7.59
CA LEU A 50 -9.59 -10.77 7.61
C LEU A 50 -10.80 -10.42 6.73
N THR A 51 -11.01 -9.14 6.42
CA THR A 51 -12.15 -8.65 5.63
C THR A 51 -11.86 -8.46 4.16
N VAL A 52 -10.58 -8.61 3.76
CA VAL A 52 -10.10 -8.44 2.39
C VAL A 52 -9.84 -9.80 1.77
N GLU A 53 -10.43 -10.07 0.62
CA GLU A 53 -10.03 -11.20 -0.22
C GLU A 53 -8.64 -10.93 -0.79
N GLN A 54 -7.68 -11.78 -0.44
CA GLN A 54 -6.27 -11.61 -0.80
C GLN A 54 -5.85 -12.73 -1.73
N LYS A 55 -5.21 -12.39 -2.85
CA LYS A 55 -4.68 -13.35 -3.82
C LYS A 55 -3.25 -12.99 -4.23
N LEU A 56 -2.41 -14.01 -4.35
CA LEU A 56 -1.10 -13.89 -4.98
C LEU A 56 -1.23 -14.19 -6.48
N VAL A 57 -0.46 -13.48 -7.27
CA VAL A 57 -0.43 -13.63 -8.71
C VAL A 57 1.01 -13.85 -9.16
N ALA A 58 1.31 -15.06 -9.61
CA ALA A 58 2.63 -15.38 -10.12
C ALA A 58 2.91 -14.61 -11.42
N THR A 59 4.11 -14.03 -11.51
CA THR A 59 4.54 -13.28 -12.69
C THR A 59 6.04 -13.43 -12.94
N ALA A 60 6.45 -13.31 -14.20
CA ALA A 60 7.86 -13.26 -14.56
C ALA A 60 8.52 -11.97 -14.02
N SER A 61 9.84 -12.02 -13.83
CA SER A 61 10.61 -10.89 -13.28
C SER A 61 10.74 -9.71 -14.25
N LYS A 62 10.51 -9.92 -15.57
CA LYS A 62 10.61 -8.86 -16.57
C LYS A 62 9.48 -7.84 -16.40
N ASP A 63 9.82 -6.58 -16.31
CA ASP A 63 8.88 -5.45 -16.14
C ASP A 63 7.73 -5.42 -17.14
N TYR A 64 7.98 -5.85 -18.39
CA TYR A 64 6.95 -5.90 -19.42
C TYR A 64 5.88 -6.92 -19.09
N ASP A 65 6.27 -8.15 -18.74
CA ASP A 65 5.36 -9.25 -18.44
C ASP A 65 4.53 -8.94 -17.20
N LYS A 66 5.17 -8.35 -16.19
CA LYS A 66 4.51 -7.90 -14.97
C LYS A 66 3.43 -6.85 -15.26
N ARG A 67 3.72 -5.87 -16.15
CA ARG A 67 2.71 -4.87 -16.57
C ARG A 67 1.59 -5.48 -17.39
N ASP A 68 1.92 -6.46 -18.25
CA ASP A 68 0.91 -7.16 -19.04
C ASP A 68 -0.03 -7.97 -18.14
N ARG A 69 0.54 -8.70 -17.20
CA ARG A 69 -0.22 -9.47 -16.20
C ARG A 69 -1.17 -8.58 -15.40
N LEU A 70 -0.69 -7.42 -14.94
CA LEU A 70 -1.53 -6.46 -14.22
C LEU A 70 -2.70 -5.97 -15.09
N ARG A 71 -2.45 -5.65 -16.37
CA ARG A 71 -3.52 -5.21 -17.29
C ARG A 71 -4.58 -6.30 -17.50
N GLY A 72 -4.14 -7.56 -17.59
CA GLY A 72 -5.04 -8.71 -17.62
C GLY A 72 -5.93 -8.75 -16.39
N LEU A 73 -5.34 -8.75 -15.20
CA LEU A 73 -6.08 -8.75 -13.92
C LEU A 73 -7.12 -7.62 -13.81
N ILE A 74 -6.73 -6.40 -14.21
CA ILE A 74 -7.65 -5.25 -14.16
C ILE A 74 -8.86 -5.47 -15.10
N ARG A 75 -8.64 -6.09 -16.26
CA ARG A 75 -9.73 -6.39 -17.21
C ARG A 75 -10.60 -7.55 -16.72
N ASP A 76 -9.99 -8.59 -16.14
CA ASP A 76 -10.69 -9.78 -15.64
C ASP A 76 -11.63 -9.44 -14.47
N GLU A 77 -11.29 -8.44 -13.65
CA GLU A 77 -12.16 -7.95 -12.58
C GLU A 77 -13.41 -7.19 -13.10
N GLY A 78 -13.36 -6.69 -14.32
CA GLY A 78 -14.50 -6.14 -15.05
C GLY A 78 -15.30 -5.12 -14.23
N GLU A 79 -16.62 -5.34 -14.14
CA GLU A 79 -17.54 -4.43 -13.41
C GLU A 79 -17.37 -4.44 -11.89
N THR A 80 -16.70 -5.44 -11.31
CA THR A 80 -16.42 -5.49 -9.87
C THR A 80 -15.39 -4.44 -9.47
N LEU A 81 -14.54 -4.01 -10.41
CA LEU A 81 -13.54 -2.98 -10.22
C LEU A 81 -14.15 -1.60 -10.47
N THR A 82 -14.66 -0.98 -9.43
CA THR A 82 -15.19 0.39 -9.52
C THR A 82 -14.10 1.45 -9.43
N ASN A 83 -13.11 1.22 -8.56
CA ASN A 83 -11.89 2.01 -8.45
C ASN A 83 -10.77 1.19 -7.79
N ALA A 84 -9.52 1.53 -8.06
CA ALA A 84 -8.40 0.81 -7.49
C ALA A 84 -7.18 1.68 -7.22
N ILE A 85 -6.36 1.25 -6.24
CA ILE A 85 -5.01 1.75 -6.03
C ILE A 85 -4.01 0.66 -6.44
N ILE A 86 -2.96 1.09 -7.16
CA ILE A 86 -1.86 0.23 -7.59
C ILE A 86 -0.59 0.74 -6.91
N PHE A 87 0.02 -0.08 -6.07
CA PHE A 87 1.22 0.28 -5.32
C PHE A 87 2.49 -0.21 -6.00
N CYS A 88 3.46 0.71 -6.16
CA CYS A 88 4.82 0.41 -6.58
C CYS A 88 5.80 0.81 -5.47
N ASN A 89 6.91 0.06 -5.33
CA ASN A 89 7.93 0.35 -4.32
C ASN A 89 8.75 1.60 -4.66
N ARG A 90 8.89 1.93 -5.95
CA ARG A 90 9.76 3.03 -6.42
C ARG A 90 8.97 4.07 -7.23
N LYS A 91 9.31 5.35 -7.05
CA LYS A 91 8.70 6.46 -7.79
C LYS A 91 8.83 6.37 -9.31
N ARG A 92 9.97 5.84 -9.83
CA ARG A 92 10.18 5.66 -11.27
C ARG A 92 9.22 4.62 -11.85
N ASP A 93 8.92 3.58 -11.07
CA ASP A 93 8.04 2.50 -11.50
C ASP A 93 6.58 2.98 -11.52
N VAL A 94 6.19 3.88 -10.60
CA VAL A 94 4.91 4.61 -10.66
C VAL A 94 4.76 5.33 -12.00
N SER A 95 5.76 6.13 -12.40
CA SER A 95 5.70 6.91 -13.65
C SER A 95 5.70 6.01 -14.89
N THR A 96 6.43 4.89 -14.86
CA THR A 96 6.49 3.94 -15.98
C THR A 96 5.19 3.17 -16.10
N LEU A 97 4.63 2.71 -14.99
CA LEU A 97 3.36 1.99 -14.96
C LEU A 97 2.20 2.90 -15.38
N PHE A 98 2.16 4.13 -14.86
CA PHE A 98 1.18 5.15 -15.26
C PHE A 98 1.15 5.31 -16.78
N ARG A 99 2.31 5.59 -17.41
CA ARG A 99 2.40 5.75 -18.87
C ARG A 99 1.97 4.49 -19.63
N SER A 100 2.28 3.32 -19.08
CA SER A 100 1.86 2.05 -19.69
C SER A 100 0.35 1.88 -19.64
N LEU A 101 -0.30 2.14 -18.52
CA LEU A 101 -1.75 2.03 -18.35
C LEU A 101 -2.49 3.06 -19.22
N ASP A 102 -2.04 4.31 -19.19
CA ASP A 102 -2.60 5.42 -19.98
C ASP A 102 -2.54 5.10 -21.49
N LYS A 103 -1.38 4.64 -21.99
CA LYS A 103 -1.22 4.20 -23.38
C LYS A 103 -2.19 3.07 -23.78
N HIS A 104 -2.60 2.23 -22.82
CA HIS A 104 -3.53 1.13 -23.07
C HIS A 104 -4.99 1.49 -22.78
N GLY A 105 -5.30 2.79 -22.63
CA GLY A 105 -6.65 3.32 -22.54
C GLY A 105 -7.31 3.21 -21.16
N PHE A 106 -6.54 2.96 -20.10
CA PHE A 106 -7.08 2.98 -18.73
C PHE A 106 -7.23 4.42 -18.21
N SER A 107 -8.33 4.68 -17.47
CA SER A 107 -8.52 5.94 -16.74
C SER A 107 -7.66 5.92 -15.48
N VAL A 108 -6.46 6.50 -15.55
CA VAL A 108 -5.42 6.37 -14.53
C VAL A 108 -4.78 7.69 -14.17
N GLY A 109 -4.45 7.88 -12.88
CA GLY A 109 -3.62 8.95 -12.35
C GLY A 109 -2.41 8.39 -11.62
N ALA A 110 -1.39 9.25 -11.40
CA ALA A 110 -0.18 8.89 -10.67
C ALA A 110 0.04 9.78 -9.45
N LEU A 111 0.57 9.21 -8.36
CA LEU A 111 1.05 9.93 -7.19
C LEU A 111 2.46 9.48 -6.82
N HIS A 112 3.44 10.38 -6.94
CA HIS A 112 4.82 10.14 -6.54
C HIS A 112 5.49 11.41 -5.99
N GLY A 113 6.63 11.25 -5.32
CA GLY A 113 7.29 12.32 -4.57
C GLY A 113 7.79 13.50 -5.41
N ASP A 114 8.00 13.31 -6.72
CA ASP A 114 8.50 14.37 -7.62
C ASP A 114 7.39 15.28 -8.17
N MET A 115 6.12 14.97 -7.88
CA MET A 115 5.00 15.83 -8.27
C MET A 115 4.92 17.07 -7.37
N ASP A 116 4.64 18.21 -7.95
CA ASP A 116 4.28 19.40 -7.17
C ASP A 116 2.95 19.19 -6.41
N GLN A 117 2.77 19.98 -5.36
CA GLN A 117 1.60 19.84 -4.47
C GLN A 117 0.28 20.08 -5.18
N ARG A 118 0.26 20.99 -6.18
CA ARG A 118 -0.95 21.27 -6.97
C ARG A 118 -1.36 20.08 -7.82
N ALA A 119 -0.41 19.48 -8.55
CA ALA A 119 -0.66 18.31 -9.38
C ALA A 119 -1.14 17.11 -8.52
N ARG A 120 -0.51 16.89 -7.34
CA ARG A 120 -0.96 15.85 -6.40
C ARG A 120 -2.41 16.07 -5.94
N THR A 121 -2.75 17.31 -5.55
CA THR A 121 -4.09 17.66 -5.11
C THR A 121 -5.11 17.46 -6.23
N MET A 122 -4.80 17.89 -7.45
CA MET A 122 -5.69 17.72 -8.62
C MET A 122 -5.90 16.25 -8.96
N THR A 123 -4.86 15.43 -8.97
CA THR A 123 -4.96 13.98 -9.23
C THR A 123 -5.82 13.29 -8.17
N LEU A 124 -5.59 13.59 -6.90
CA LEU A 124 -6.37 13.02 -5.81
C LEU A 124 -7.83 13.44 -5.87
N GLN A 125 -8.10 14.71 -6.20
CA GLN A 125 -9.47 15.20 -6.35
C GLN A 125 -10.16 14.52 -7.54
N ALA A 126 -9.50 14.38 -8.67
CA ALA A 126 -10.05 13.66 -9.82
C ALA A 126 -10.37 12.19 -9.50
N PHE A 127 -9.54 11.54 -8.68
CA PHE A 127 -9.80 10.18 -8.20
C PHE A 127 -11.01 10.14 -7.24
N ARG A 128 -11.12 11.10 -6.32
CA ARG A 128 -12.28 11.22 -5.41
C ARG A 128 -13.59 11.45 -6.16
N ASP A 129 -13.53 12.25 -7.23
CA ASP A 129 -14.67 12.59 -8.07
C ASP A 129 -15.04 11.47 -9.07
N ASN A 130 -14.39 10.28 -8.98
CA ASN A 130 -14.54 9.16 -9.90
C ASN A 130 -14.25 9.51 -11.38
N LYS A 131 -13.46 10.56 -11.63
CA LYS A 131 -12.94 10.90 -12.97
C LYS A 131 -11.77 10.01 -13.37
N LEU A 132 -11.10 9.41 -12.39
CA LEU A 132 -10.05 8.42 -12.56
C LEU A 132 -10.49 7.13 -11.87
N THR A 133 -10.34 6.00 -12.57
CA THR A 133 -10.65 4.68 -12.03
C THR A 133 -9.46 4.09 -11.27
N LEU A 134 -8.24 4.35 -11.78
CA LEU A 134 -7.01 3.80 -11.24
C LEU A 134 -6.10 4.91 -10.69
N LEU A 135 -5.45 4.63 -9.58
CA LEU A 135 -4.45 5.50 -8.99
C LEU A 135 -3.16 4.71 -8.76
N VAL A 136 -2.09 5.03 -9.48
CA VAL A 136 -0.77 4.42 -9.26
C VAL A 136 0.00 5.27 -8.25
N ALA A 137 0.50 4.66 -7.18
CA ALA A 137 1.16 5.40 -6.10
C ALA A 137 2.35 4.64 -5.50
N SER A 138 3.30 5.38 -4.95
CA SER A 138 4.28 4.82 -4.00
C SER A 138 3.78 4.97 -2.56
N ASP A 139 4.25 4.13 -1.65
CA ASP A 139 3.86 4.19 -0.22
C ASP A 139 4.10 5.57 0.38
N VAL A 140 5.28 6.16 0.11
CA VAL A 140 5.65 7.49 0.61
C VAL A 140 4.68 8.56 0.12
N ALA A 141 4.25 8.49 -1.13
CA ALA A 141 3.32 9.46 -1.70
C ALA A 141 1.89 9.28 -1.21
N ALA A 142 1.50 8.05 -0.90
CA ALA A 142 0.15 7.72 -0.41
C ALA A 142 -0.03 7.96 1.09
N ARG A 143 1.08 7.99 1.86
CA ARG A 143 1.04 8.25 3.31
C ARG A 143 0.57 9.68 3.58
N GLY A 144 -0.26 9.83 4.61
CA GLY A 144 -0.79 11.12 5.05
C GLY A 144 -1.82 11.74 4.10
N LEU A 145 -2.15 11.08 2.98
CA LEU A 145 -3.24 11.51 2.11
C LEU A 145 -4.55 10.82 2.50
N ASP A 146 -5.61 11.61 2.51
CA ASP A 146 -6.96 11.10 2.63
C ASP A 146 -7.43 10.52 1.28
N ILE A 147 -6.95 9.31 0.98
CA ILE A 147 -7.34 8.57 -0.21
C ILE A 147 -8.64 7.84 0.08
N PRO A 148 -9.68 7.99 -0.76
CA PRO A 148 -10.96 7.31 -0.54
C PRO A 148 -10.78 5.79 -0.53
N MET A 149 -11.72 5.12 0.10
CA MET A 149 -11.78 3.65 0.06
C MET A 149 -11.99 3.17 -1.37
N VAL A 150 -11.27 2.12 -1.72
CA VAL A 150 -11.31 1.52 -3.05
C VAL A 150 -11.91 0.12 -3.03
N SER A 151 -12.43 -0.32 -4.17
CA SER A 151 -12.88 -1.70 -4.35
C SER A 151 -11.69 -2.68 -4.42
N HIS A 152 -10.58 -2.25 -5.05
CA HIS A 152 -9.43 -3.10 -5.30
C HIS A 152 -8.11 -2.44 -4.92
N VAL A 153 -7.19 -3.25 -4.39
CA VAL A 153 -5.78 -2.90 -4.21
C VAL A 153 -4.93 -3.85 -5.06
N PHE A 154 -4.04 -3.30 -5.87
CA PHE A 154 -3.03 -4.08 -6.57
C PHE A 154 -1.66 -3.71 -6.01
N ASN A 155 -0.94 -4.67 -5.46
CA ASN A 155 0.47 -4.53 -5.17
C ASN A 155 1.23 -4.93 -6.44
N PHE A 156 1.61 -3.96 -7.26
CA PHE A 156 2.47 -4.20 -8.42
C PHE A 156 3.82 -4.75 -7.98
N ASP A 157 4.33 -4.26 -6.86
CA ASP A 157 5.50 -4.79 -6.19
C ASP A 157 5.13 -5.31 -4.80
N VAL A 158 5.67 -6.47 -4.42
CA VAL A 158 5.61 -6.95 -3.04
C VAL A 158 6.30 -5.91 -2.16
N PRO A 159 5.66 -5.40 -1.10
CA PRO A 159 6.29 -4.40 -0.23
C PRO A 159 7.49 -5.00 0.50
N THR A 160 8.55 -4.21 0.65
CA THR A 160 9.78 -4.64 1.34
C THR A 160 9.63 -4.76 2.85
N HIS A 161 8.62 -4.11 3.42
CA HIS A 161 8.25 -4.19 4.83
C HIS A 161 6.83 -4.76 4.95
N ALA A 162 6.68 -5.77 5.80
CA ALA A 162 5.39 -6.46 5.96
C ALA A 162 4.27 -5.54 6.46
N GLU A 163 4.60 -4.52 7.28
CA GLU A 163 3.65 -3.52 7.75
C GLU A 163 3.03 -2.71 6.61
N ASP A 164 3.81 -2.42 5.56
CA ASP A 164 3.29 -1.68 4.40
C ASP A 164 2.23 -2.50 3.66
N TYR A 165 2.34 -3.83 3.64
CA TYR A 165 1.30 -4.70 3.09
C TYR A 165 -0.06 -4.46 3.75
N VAL A 166 -0.10 -4.48 5.08
CA VAL A 166 -1.34 -4.26 5.84
C VAL A 166 -1.90 -2.86 5.59
N HIS A 167 -1.02 -1.85 5.52
CA HIS A 167 -1.42 -0.47 5.22
C HIS A 167 -1.99 -0.32 3.79
N ARG A 168 -1.40 -1.01 2.80
CA ARG A 168 -1.87 -1.01 1.42
C ARG A 168 -3.23 -1.68 1.29
N ILE A 169 -3.38 -2.92 1.75
CA ILE A 169 -4.65 -3.64 1.67
C ILE A 169 -5.74 -3.00 2.54
N GLY A 170 -5.36 -2.30 3.61
CA GLY A 170 -6.27 -1.51 4.44
C GLY A 170 -6.90 -0.30 3.72
N ARG A 171 -6.60 -0.07 2.44
CA ARG A 171 -7.33 0.90 1.59
C ARG A 171 -8.62 0.31 1.02
N THR A 172 -8.88 -0.97 1.21
CA THR A 172 -10.13 -1.64 0.85
C THR A 172 -10.70 -2.42 2.03
N GLY A 173 -11.87 -3.01 1.90
CA GLY A 173 -12.45 -3.94 2.88
C GLY A 173 -12.84 -3.34 4.23
N ARG A 174 -13.21 -2.06 4.31
CA ARG A 174 -13.66 -1.40 5.55
C ARG A 174 -15.16 -1.17 5.59
N ALA A 175 -15.69 -0.95 6.80
CA ALA A 175 -17.10 -0.61 7.06
C ALA A 175 -18.09 -1.64 6.49
N GLY A 176 -17.78 -2.94 6.61
CA GLY A 176 -18.67 -4.02 6.16
C GLY A 176 -18.71 -4.25 4.64
N ARG A 177 -17.87 -3.56 3.87
CA ARG A 177 -17.71 -3.78 2.42
C ARG A 177 -16.62 -4.82 2.18
N SER A 178 -16.88 -5.75 1.26
CA SER A 178 -15.86 -6.67 0.75
C SER A 178 -14.86 -5.88 -0.10
N GLY A 179 -13.58 -6.22 0.00
CA GLY A 179 -12.52 -5.64 -0.83
C GLY A 179 -11.63 -6.75 -1.36
N LYS A 180 -10.95 -6.49 -2.47
CA LYS A 180 -10.01 -7.43 -3.06
C LYS A 180 -8.60 -6.84 -3.11
N ALA A 181 -7.61 -7.68 -2.85
CA ALA A 181 -6.20 -7.32 -2.92
C ALA A 181 -5.43 -8.39 -3.73
N PHE A 182 -4.79 -7.97 -4.78
CA PHE A 182 -3.93 -8.79 -5.62
C PHE A 182 -2.47 -8.38 -5.45
N THR A 183 -1.60 -9.34 -5.27
CA THR A 183 -0.16 -9.08 -5.13
C THR A 183 0.61 -9.84 -6.20
N LEU A 184 1.27 -9.11 -7.10
CA LEU A 184 2.11 -9.70 -8.13
C LEU A 184 3.44 -10.11 -7.50
N VAL A 185 3.78 -11.38 -7.65
CA VAL A 185 4.93 -12.00 -7.00
C VAL A 185 5.86 -12.59 -8.05
N THR A 186 7.14 -12.24 -7.95
CA THR A 186 8.23 -12.83 -8.73
C THR A 186 9.02 -13.83 -7.87
N ARG A 187 9.89 -14.61 -8.49
CA ARG A 187 10.76 -15.56 -7.75
C ARG A 187 11.69 -14.89 -6.73
N GLU A 188 12.00 -13.61 -6.95
CA GLU A 188 12.90 -12.85 -6.06
C GLU A 188 12.20 -12.35 -4.79
N ASP A 189 10.86 -12.37 -4.78
CA ASP A 189 10.04 -11.76 -3.71
C ASP A 189 9.80 -12.70 -2.52
N GLY A 190 10.22 -13.98 -2.57
CA GLY A 190 9.88 -15.02 -1.59
C GLY A 190 10.10 -14.59 -0.14
N LYS A 191 11.28 -14.01 0.18
CA LYS A 191 11.60 -13.56 1.54
C LYS A 191 10.66 -12.46 2.08
N TYR A 192 10.14 -11.61 1.20
CA TYR A 192 9.20 -10.56 1.58
C TYR A 192 7.80 -11.13 1.77
N LEU A 193 7.42 -12.10 0.92
CA LEU A 193 6.15 -12.80 1.04
C LEU A 193 6.09 -13.58 2.36
N ASP A 194 7.14 -14.34 2.70
CA ASP A 194 7.23 -15.08 3.97
C ASP A 194 7.05 -14.15 5.19
N ALA A 195 7.67 -12.97 5.15
CA ALA A 195 7.54 -11.98 6.22
C ALA A 195 6.11 -11.43 6.34
N ILE A 196 5.42 -11.22 5.21
CA ILE A 196 4.03 -10.76 5.16
C ILE A 196 3.11 -11.83 5.76
N GLU A 197 3.18 -13.09 5.28
CA GLU A 197 2.34 -14.19 5.73
C GLU A 197 2.53 -14.48 7.21
N LYS A 198 3.77 -14.43 7.69
CA LYS A 198 4.08 -14.53 9.13
C LYS A 198 3.43 -13.41 9.93
N MET A 199 3.46 -12.17 9.43
CA MET A 199 2.87 -11.01 10.12
C MET A 199 1.35 -11.11 10.21
N ILE A 200 0.69 -11.48 9.12
CA ILE A 200 -0.78 -11.62 9.09
C ILE A 200 -1.25 -12.95 9.66
N SER A 201 -0.33 -13.87 9.98
CA SER A 201 -0.59 -15.24 10.49
C SER A 201 -1.55 -16.03 9.58
N LYS A 202 -1.36 -15.89 8.28
CA LYS A 202 -2.18 -16.53 7.25
C LYS A 202 -1.39 -16.67 5.96
N ASP A 203 -1.46 -17.86 5.35
CA ASP A 203 -1.00 -18.07 3.98
C ASP A 203 -1.99 -17.43 3.00
N ILE A 204 -1.45 -16.78 1.97
CA ILE A 204 -2.26 -16.12 0.95
C ILE A 204 -2.38 -17.06 -0.25
N GLU A 205 -3.59 -17.32 -0.69
CA GLU A 205 -3.86 -18.20 -1.82
C GLU A 205 -3.38 -17.62 -3.16
N TRP A 206 -2.85 -18.49 -4.01
CA TRP A 206 -2.52 -18.15 -5.40
C TRP A 206 -3.78 -18.11 -6.27
N LEU A 207 -3.84 -17.17 -7.21
CA LEU A 207 -4.99 -17.02 -8.11
C LEU A 207 -5.03 -18.13 -9.17
N ASP A 208 -3.95 -18.34 -9.91
CA ASP A 208 -3.89 -19.22 -11.11
C ASP A 208 -2.68 -20.15 -11.10
N GLY A 209 -2.18 -20.56 -9.94
CA GLY A 209 -0.96 -21.34 -9.79
C GLY A 209 0.17 -20.50 -9.21
N ASP A 210 1.17 -21.18 -8.70
CA ASP A 210 2.33 -20.59 -8.03
C ASP A 210 3.47 -20.23 -8.99
N LEU A 211 4.59 -19.83 -8.45
CA LEU A 211 5.79 -19.46 -9.21
C LEU A 211 6.39 -20.57 -10.06
N SER A 212 6.02 -21.83 -9.84
CA SER A 212 6.47 -22.97 -10.68
C SER A 212 5.83 -22.94 -12.05
N THR A 213 4.66 -22.30 -12.18
CA THR A 213 3.90 -22.21 -13.44
C THR A 213 4.41 -21.10 -14.36
N VAL A 214 5.26 -20.20 -13.87
CA VAL A 214 5.80 -19.08 -14.66
C VAL A 214 7.03 -19.54 -15.44
N SER A 215 6.90 -19.59 -16.76
CA SER A 215 8.05 -19.76 -17.65
C SER A 215 8.84 -18.45 -17.69
N GLU A 216 10.12 -18.47 -17.33
CA GLU A 216 11.02 -17.38 -17.71
C GLU A 216 11.16 -17.40 -19.22
N SER A 217 10.70 -16.34 -19.89
CA SER A 217 10.99 -16.17 -21.32
C SER A 217 12.51 -16.15 -21.47
N ALA A 218 13.05 -17.15 -22.18
CA ALA A 218 14.47 -17.24 -22.48
C ALA A 218 14.96 -15.92 -23.04
N ASP A 219 16.12 -15.47 -22.56
CA ASP A 219 16.82 -14.32 -23.11
C ASP A 219 17.12 -14.59 -24.61
N SER A 220 16.55 -13.78 -25.47
CA SER A 220 16.95 -13.65 -26.87
C SER A 220 17.41 -12.21 -27.08
#